data_9d997e8ac27c4ae1394e6158aef2317e
#
_entry.id   9d997e8ac27c4ae1394e6158aef2317e
#
_cell.length_a   1.000
_cell.length_b   1.000
_cell.length_c   1.000
_cell.angle_alpha   90.00
_cell.angle_beta   90.00
_cell.angle_gamma   90.00
#
_symmetry.space_group_name_H-M   'P 1'
#
loop_
_entity.id
_entity.type
_entity.pdbx_description
1 polymer ?
#
loop_
_entity_poly.entity_id
_entity_poly.type
_entity_poly.pdbx_seq_one_letter_code
_entity_poly.pdbx_strand_id
1 'polypeptide(L)'
;MSQGNEKLWDGRFSEATDAFVEAFTASVTFDFELALFDIEGSVAHATMLGRCGIIDGETAEAIITGLNEIRADIEAGVFNWSVQLEDVHMNIEAALTDRIGEQGKALHTGRSRNDQVATDVRMYLRHNIDLILEQIRHLQCGLLDLAEGHCETIMPGFTHLQVAQPVVFGHHLMAWYEMLRRDADRLQDCRRRVNTLPLGAAALAGTSFPIDRAMVAELLGFEAIAENSLDAVSDRDFAIEFTSAASLLMMHLSRWSEEMILWASPQFGFIELPDRFCTGSSIMPQKKNPDVPELVRGKAARVFGSLMALLTLMKSQPLAYNKDNQEDKEPLIDTVRTLKDCLRAFGDMIPNIKAQPDNMRAAAERGFATATDLADYLVRKGLAFRDAHHVVGRLVGLAVERGVDLAALTLADFETESDQITEDVYAVLTLEGSVAARSHLGGTAPDTVRAAIARAKHQLG
;
A
#
# COMPACT_ATOMS: atom_id res chain seq x y z
N MET A 1 53.27 -2.69 -11.83
CA MET A 1 52.51 -3.93 -12.03
C MET A 1 51.23 -3.69 -11.26
N SER A 2 50.12 -3.46 -11.94
CA SER A 2 48.80 -3.23 -11.30
C SER A 2 48.39 -4.54 -10.65
N GLN A 3 48.22 -4.54 -9.33
CA GLN A 3 47.40 -5.55 -8.67
C GLN A 3 46.00 -5.35 -9.22
N GLY A 4 45.64 -6.16 -10.24
CA GLY A 4 44.25 -6.28 -10.68
C GLY A 4 43.43 -6.76 -9.51
N ASN A 5 42.24 -6.17 -9.31
CA ASN A 5 41.22 -6.65 -8.39
C ASN A 5 40.90 -8.10 -8.73
N GLU A 6 41.56 -9.07 -8.06
CA GLU A 6 41.18 -10.50 -8.15
C GLU A 6 39.81 -10.63 -7.52
N LYS A 7 38.83 -11.07 -8.30
CA LYS A 7 37.49 -11.38 -7.78
C LYS A 7 37.58 -12.61 -6.89
N LEU A 8 36.76 -12.69 -5.85
CA LEU A 8 36.75 -13.78 -4.86
C LEU A 8 36.57 -15.18 -5.49
N TRP A 9 36.19 -15.28 -6.77
CA TRP A 9 35.94 -16.52 -7.50
C TRP A 9 36.86 -16.75 -8.72
N ASP A 10 37.89 -15.95 -8.92
CA ASP A 10 38.78 -16.00 -10.10
C ASP A 10 39.67 -17.24 -10.21
N GLY A 11 39.80 -18.04 -9.15
CA GLY A 11 40.78 -19.13 -9.06
C GLY A 11 40.66 -20.26 -10.13
N ARG A 12 39.54 -20.35 -10.89
CA ARG A 12 39.31 -21.34 -11.94
C ARG A 12 39.47 -20.83 -13.37
N PHE A 13 39.29 -19.51 -13.56
CA PHE A 13 39.17 -18.92 -14.89
C PHE A 13 40.56 -18.50 -15.43
N SER A 14 40.76 -18.74 -16.73
CA SER A 14 42.01 -18.41 -17.43
C SER A 14 41.98 -17.00 -18.09
N GLU A 15 40.82 -16.37 -18.11
CA GLU A 15 40.62 -15.07 -18.73
C GLU A 15 39.88 -14.14 -17.76
N ALA A 16 40.19 -12.85 -17.79
CA ALA A 16 39.46 -11.84 -17.02
C ALA A 16 38.05 -11.68 -17.55
N THR A 17 37.10 -11.32 -16.67
CA THR A 17 35.72 -11.01 -17.05
C THR A 17 35.68 -9.81 -18.00
N ASP A 18 34.90 -9.92 -19.07
CA ASP A 18 34.68 -8.79 -20.00
C ASP A 18 34.02 -7.61 -19.29
N ALA A 19 34.51 -6.39 -19.57
CA ALA A 19 34.03 -5.17 -18.89
C ALA A 19 32.51 -4.89 -19.11
N PHE A 20 31.96 -5.27 -20.26
CA PHE A 20 30.52 -5.20 -20.51
C PHE A 20 29.75 -6.20 -19.61
N VAL A 21 30.27 -7.43 -19.50
CA VAL A 21 29.67 -8.47 -18.65
C VAL A 21 29.69 -8.02 -17.18
N GLU A 22 30.77 -7.43 -16.71
CA GLU A 22 30.84 -6.85 -15.35
C GLU A 22 29.76 -5.82 -15.10
N ALA A 23 29.60 -4.86 -16.00
CA ALA A 23 28.56 -3.84 -15.90
C ALA A 23 27.14 -4.43 -16.04
N PHE A 24 26.96 -5.43 -16.92
CA PHE A 24 25.67 -6.07 -17.18
C PHE A 24 25.18 -6.95 -16.01
N THR A 25 26.12 -7.56 -15.27
CA THR A 25 25.77 -8.43 -14.13
C THR A 25 25.77 -7.70 -12.79
N ALA A 26 26.26 -6.45 -12.73
CA ALA A 26 26.28 -5.67 -11.50
C ALA A 26 24.89 -5.25 -11.04
N SER A 27 24.67 -5.34 -9.74
CA SER A 27 23.39 -4.96 -9.08
C SER A 27 23.55 -3.82 -8.08
N VAL A 28 24.78 -3.38 -7.78
CA VAL A 28 25.05 -2.36 -6.75
C VAL A 28 24.31 -1.04 -6.99
N THR A 29 23.93 -0.75 -8.23
CA THR A 29 23.20 0.47 -8.60
C THR A 29 21.77 0.53 -8.04
N PHE A 30 21.22 -0.59 -7.59
CA PHE A 30 19.89 -0.67 -6.98
C PHE A 30 19.90 -1.47 -5.66
N ASP A 31 20.75 -2.49 -5.50
CA ASP A 31 20.75 -3.32 -4.30
C ASP A 31 21.47 -2.67 -3.10
N PHE A 32 22.15 -1.52 -3.29
CA PHE A 32 22.67 -0.72 -2.18
C PHE A 32 21.59 -0.36 -1.13
N GLU A 33 20.31 -0.41 -1.48
CA GLU A 33 19.16 -0.28 -0.57
C GLU A 33 19.13 -1.36 0.52
N LEU A 34 19.82 -2.49 0.28
CA LEU A 34 19.92 -3.60 1.22
C LEU A 34 21.09 -3.45 2.20
N ALA A 35 21.95 -2.47 2.01
CA ALA A 35 23.25 -2.35 2.71
C ALA A 35 23.15 -2.43 4.24
N LEU A 36 22.20 -1.72 4.84
CA LEU A 36 22.04 -1.71 6.30
C LEU A 36 21.54 -3.07 6.81
N PHE A 37 20.71 -3.76 6.04
CA PHE A 37 20.21 -5.08 6.36
C PHE A 37 21.29 -6.15 6.19
N ASP A 38 22.13 -6.04 5.15
CA ASP A 38 23.30 -6.90 4.97
C ASP A 38 24.29 -6.79 6.14
N ILE A 39 24.57 -5.57 6.60
CA ILE A 39 25.43 -5.36 7.77
C ILE A 39 24.81 -5.95 9.02
N GLU A 40 23.51 -5.76 9.25
CA GLU A 40 22.80 -6.33 10.41
C GLU A 40 22.82 -7.87 10.37
N GLY A 41 22.52 -8.47 9.22
CA GLY A 41 22.62 -9.91 9.00
C GLY A 41 24.05 -10.44 9.19
N SER A 42 25.04 -9.73 8.69
CA SER A 42 26.48 -10.07 8.81
C SER A 42 26.97 -9.97 10.26
N VAL A 43 26.55 -8.95 11.03
CA VAL A 43 26.85 -8.82 12.48
C VAL A 43 26.28 -9.99 13.26
N ALA A 44 25.01 -10.36 13.00
CA ALA A 44 24.39 -11.51 13.66
C ALA A 44 25.10 -12.83 13.30
N HIS A 45 25.50 -13.00 12.04
CA HIS A 45 26.23 -14.17 11.57
C HIS A 45 27.61 -14.27 12.24
N ALA A 46 28.41 -13.18 12.24
CA ALA A 46 29.72 -13.16 12.91
C ALA A 46 29.62 -13.43 14.41
N THR A 47 28.59 -12.88 15.07
CA THR A 47 28.30 -13.15 16.48
C THR A 47 28.06 -14.62 16.74
N MET A 48 27.25 -15.28 15.90
CA MET A 48 26.98 -16.71 15.97
C MET A 48 28.22 -17.53 15.70
N LEU A 49 29.04 -17.21 14.68
CA LEU A 49 30.27 -17.92 14.38
C LEU A 49 31.26 -17.89 15.55
N GLY A 50 31.43 -16.73 16.20
CA GLY A 50 32.28 -16.60 17.38
C GLY A 50 31.75 -17.40 18.59
N ARG A 51 30.44 -17.31 18.86
CA ARG A 51 29.83 -18.05 19.98
C ARG A 51 29.81 -19.56 19.79
N CYS A 52 29.68 -20.04 18.57
CA CYS A 52 29.78 -21.46 18.23
C CYS A 52 31.24 -21.96 18.14
N GLY A 53 32.25 -21.10 18.30
CA GLY A 53 33.65 -21.46 18.22
C GLY A 53 34.10 -21.84 16.80
N ILE A 54 33.39 -21.40 15.78
CA ILE A 54 33.71 -21.64 14.36
C ILE A 54 34.85 -20.69 13.94
N ILE A 55 34.84 -19.47 14.44
CA ILE A 55 35.93 -18.51 14.39
C ILE A 55 36.30 -18.12 15.83
N ASP A 56 37.52 -17.63 16.04
CA ASP A 56 37.89 -17.16 17.39
C ASP A 56 37.18 -15.83 17.75
N GLY A 57 37.09 -15.55 19.05
CA GLY A 57 36.34 -14.39 19.57
C GLY A 57 36.95 -13.05 19.15
N GLU A 58 38.27 -12.94 18.98
CA GLU A 58 38.96 -11.73 18.56
C GLU A 58 38.61 -11.41 17.10
N THR A 59 38.64 -12.42 16.22
CA THR A 59 38.20 -12.29 14.84
C THR A 59 36.72 -11.89 14.73
N ALA A 60 35.83 -12.49 15.52
CA ALA A 60 34.41 -12.12 15.52
C ALA A 60 34.20 -10.65 15.93
N GLU A 61 34.90 -10.19 16.97
CA GLU A 61 34.80 -8.81 17.48
C GLU A 61 35.37 -7.81 16.46
N ALA A 62 36.49 -8.13 15.80
CA ALA A 62 37.08 -7.30 14.75
C ALA A 62 36.10 -7.13 13.55
N ILE A 63 35.46 -8.23 13.11
CA ILE A 63 34.44 -8.21 12.05
C ILE A 63 33.25 -7.32 12.45
N ILE A 64 32.69 -7.51 13.64
CA ILE A 64 31.54 -6.73 14.12
C ILE A 64 31.89 -5.25 14.21
N THR A 65 33.06 -4.90 14.70
CA THR A 65 33.54 -3.51 14.80
C THR A 65 33.69 -2.90 13.41
N GLY A 66 34.38 -3.58 12.49
CA GLY A 66 34.57 -3.11 11.12
C GLY A 66 33.26 -2.93 10.36
N LEU A 67 32.28 -3.84 10.52
CA LEU A 67 30.94 -3.71 9.94
C LEU A 67 30.17 -2.50 10.49
N ASN A 68 30.24 -2.22 11.77
CA ASN A 68 29.60 -1.05 12.37
C ASN A 68 30.24 0.28 11.91
N GLU A 69 31.54 0.30 11.67
CA GLU A 69 32.21 1.46 11.07
C GLU A 69 31.76 1.67 9.62
N ILE A 70 31.62 0.59 8.83
CA ILE A 70 31.06 0.65 7.47
C ILE A 70 29.64 1.17 7.49
N ARG A 71 28.81 0.70 8.43
CA ARG A 71 27.45 1.21 8.64
C ARG A 71 27.45 2.73 8.83
N ALA A 72 28.32 3.24 9.70
CA ALA A 72 28.43 4.68 9.96
C ALA A 72 28.82 5.47 8.70
N ASP A 73 29.72 4.94 7.87
CA ASP A 73 30.11 5.58 6.61
C ASP A 73 28.95 5.60 5.60
N ILE A 74 28.16 4.52 5.52
CA ILE A 74 26.98 4.44 4.64
C ILE A 74 25.92 5.45 5.10
N GLU A 75 25.63 5.51 6.38
CA GLU A 75 24.65 6.45 6.97
C GLU A 75 25.10 7.91 6.82
N ALA A 76 26.40 8.16 6.88
CA ALA A 76 26.98 9.49 6.62
C ALA A 76 27.04 9.84 5.12
N GLY A 77 26.77 8.91 4.22
CA GLY A 77 26.82 9.11 2.76
C GLY A 77 28.26 9.25 2.20
N VAL A 78 29.26 8.75 2.94
CA VAL A 78 30.68 8.83 2.53
C VAL A 78 31.22 7.50 2.00
N PHE A 79 30.43 6.43 2.06
CA PHE A 79 30.80 5.13 1.51
C PHE A 79 30.76 5.16 -0.03
N ASN A 80 31.83 4.65 -0.67
CA ASN A 80 31.96 4.64 -2.13
C ASN A 80 31.57 3.25 -2.69
N TRP A 81 30.50 3.20 -3.46
CA TRP A 81 30.07 2.00 -4.16
C TRP A 81 30.84 1.80 -5.45
N SER A 82 31.31 0.58 -5.70
CA SER A 82 32.05 0.19 -6.91
C SER A 82 31.27 -0.84 -7.72
N VAL A 83 30.99 -0.52 -8.99
CA VAL A 83 30.35 -1.44 -9.94
C VAL A 83 31.24 -2.66 -10.22
N GLN A 84 32.57 -2.51 -10.15
CA GLN A 84 33.54 -3.60 -10.32
C GLN A 84 33.41 -4.67 -9.24
N LEU A 85 32.84 -4.31 -8.08
CA LEU A 85 32.55 -5.23 -6.98
C LEU A 85 31.12 -5.78 -7.05
N GLU A 86 30.48 -5.74 -8.22
CA GLU A 86 29.24 -6.39 -8.60
C GLU A 86 28.02 -5.99 -7.75
N ASP A 87 27.97 -6.36 -6.46
CA ASP A 87 26.80 -6.20 -5.59
C ASP A 87 27.14 -5.47 -4.27
N VAL A 88 26.12 -5.10 -3.52
CA VAL A 88 26.25 -4.44 -2.20
C VAL A 88 27.10 -5.28 -1.24
N HIS A 89 26.95 -6.57 -1.27
CA HIS A 89 27.60 -7.51 -0.34
C HIS A 89 29.11 -7.58 -0.60
N MET A 90 29.54 -7.68 -1.86
CA MET A 90 30.97 -7.70 -2.21
C MET A 90 31.63 -6.35 -1.92
N ASN A 91 30.91 -5.24 -2.10
CA ASN A 91 31.38 -3.92 -1.71
C ASN A 91 31.65 -3.82 -0.19
N ILE A 92 30.72 -4.33 0.63
CA ILE A 92 30.86 -4.34 2.09
C ILE A 92 31.98 -5.29 2.52
N GLU A 93 32.07 -6.49 1.94
CA GLU A 93 33.09 -7.49 2.28
C GLU A 93 34.51 -7.01 1.89
N ALA A 94 34.66 -6.37 0.74
CA ALA A 94 35.93 -5.75 0.32
C ALA A 94 36.33 -4.62 1.28
N ALA A 95 35.40 -3.72 1.60
CA ALA A 95 35.66 -2.63 2.56
C ALA A 95 36.00 -3.15 3.96
N LEU A 96 35.38 -4.23 4.41
CA LEU A 96 35.72 -4.90 5.67
C LEU A 96 37.14 -5.45 5.64
N THR A 97 37.50 -6.17 4.57
CA THR A 97 38.84 -6.75 4.40
C THR A 97 39.92 -5.69 4.31
N ASP A 98 39.66 -4.56 3.65
CA ASP A 98 40.58 -3.42 3.61
C ASP A 98 40.81 -2.80 5.00
N ARG A 99 39.84 -2.83 5.89
CA ARG A 99 39.92 -2.28 7.25
C ARG A 99 40.62 -3.18 8.25
N ILE A 100 40.27 -4.47 8.27
CA ILE A 100 40.69 -5.41 9.31
C ILE A 100 41.63 -6.51 8.76
N GLY A 101 41.97 -6.49 7.48
CA GLY A 101 42.87 -7.47 6.85
C GLY A 101 42.26 -8.86 6.72
N GLU A 102 43.11 -9.90 6.89
CA GLU A 102 42.74 -11.30 6.69
C GLU A 102 41.56 -11.77 7.56
N GLN A 103 41.35 -11.16 8.73
CA GLN A 103 40.23 -11.49 9.60
C GLN A 103 38.87 -11.23 8.92
N GLY A 104 38.78 -10.23 8.04
CA GLY A 104 37.55 -9.92 7.29
C GLY A 104 37.07 -11.04 6.40
N LYS A 105 37.99 -11.84 5.87
CA LYS A 105 37.66 -13.00 5.00
C LYS A 105 36.91 -14.12 5.76
N ALA A 106 37.02 -14.15 7.08
CA ALA A 106 36.31 -15.16 7.90
C ALA A 106 34.80 -14.92 7.97
N LEU A 107 34.30 -13.72 7.61
CA LEU A 107 32.86 -13.41 7.63
C LEU A 107 32.05 -14.36 6.73
N HIS A 108 32.60 -14.83 5.62
CA HIS A 108 31.89 -15.71 4.68
C HIS A 108 31.81 -17.19 5.11
N THR A 109 32.42 -17.55 6.25
CA THR A 109 32.44 -18.94 6.76
C THR A 109 31.03 -19.47 7.01
N GLY A 110 30.68 -20.64 6.45
CA GLY A 110 29.39 -21.30 6.63
C GLY A 110 28.17 -20.58 6.00
N ARG A 111 28.41 -19.59 5.16
CA ARG A 111 27.40 -18.78 4.46
C ARG A 111 27.59 -18.82 2.95
N SER A 112 26.53 -18.58 2.21
CA SER A 112 26.56 -18.33 0.77
C SER A 112 25.95 -16.95 0.48
N ARG A 113 26.25 -16.40 -0.70
CA ARG A 113 25.56 -15.22 -1.21
C ARG A 113 24.04 -15.49 -1.31
N ASN A 114 23.63 -16.72 -1.59
CA ASN A 114 22.22 -17.09 -1.78
C ASN A 114 21.36 -16.89 -0.51
N ASP A 115 21.79 -17.42 0.63
CA ASP A 115 21.05 -17.27 1.89
C ASP A 115 21.22 -15.89 2.50
N GLN A 116 22.35 -15.23 2.26
CA GLN A 116 22.60 -13.84 2.64
C GLN A 116 21.59 -12.91 1.97
N VAL A 117 21.53 -12.90 0.63
CA VAL A 117 20.59 -12.05 -0.14
C VAL A 117 19.14 -12.34 0.23
N ALA A 118 18.75 -13.62 0.36
CA ALA A 118 17.40 -13.99 0.75
C ALA A 118 17.02 -13.42 2.14
N THR A 119 17.97 -13.39 3.07
CA THR A 119 17.77 -12.80 4.40
C THR A 119 17.59 -11.29 4.31
N ASP A 120 18.45 -10.60 3.59
CA ASP A 120 18.47 -9.14 3.48
C ASP A 120 17.19 -8.63 2.80
N VAL A 121 16.73 -9.29 1.75
CA VAL A 121 15.46 -8.93 1.08
C VAL A 121 14.27 -9.11 2.01
N ARG A 122 14.25 -10.17 2.84
CA ARG A 122 13.19 -10.36 3.84
C ARG A 122 13.23 -9.30 4.94
N MET A 123 14.42 -8.96 5.45
CA MET A 123 14.60 -7.90 6.44
C MET A 123 14.18 -6.53 5.89
N TYR A 124 14.62 -6.19 4.68
CA TYR A 124 14.22 -4.99 3.96
C TYR A 124 12.70 -4.91 3.80
N LEU A 125 12.08 -5.98 3.34
CA LEU A 125 10.64 -6.00 3.11
C LEU A 125 9.85 -5.93 4.40
N ARG A 126 10.24 -6.68 5.44
CA ARG A 126 9.64 -6.63 6.78
C ARG A 126 9.63 -5.22 7.34
N HIS A 127 10.79 -4.54 7.30
CA HIS A 127 10.93 -3.16 7.76
C HIS A 127 10.01 -2.20 6.97
N ASN A 128 9.99 -2.33 5.65
CA ASN A 128 9.17 -1.45 4.82
C ASN A 128 7.66 -1.73 4.95
N ILE A 129 7.25 -2.98 5.20
CA ILE A 129 5.84 -3.28 5.53
C ILE A 129 5.43 -2.56 6.82
N ASP A 130 6.28 -2.54 7.86
CA ASP A 130 6.01 -1.83 9.10
C ASP A 130 5.82 -0.32 8.86
N LEU A 131 6.69 0.30 8.08
CA LEU A 131 6.56 1.72 7.70
C LEU A 131 5.31 2.00 6.85
N ILE A 132 4.95 1.09 5.95
CA ILE A 132 3.73 1.21 5.13
C ILE A 132 2.48 1.09 6.01
N LEU A 133 2.46 0.19 6.97
CA LEU A 133 1.36 0.05 7.94
C LEU A 133 1.18 1.33 8.78
N GLU A 134 2.28 1.96 9.21
CA GLU A 134 2.23 3.26 9.89
C GLU A 134 1.63 4.35 9.00
N GLN A 135 2.00 4.41 7.72
CA GLN A 135 1.43 5.38 6.77
C GLN A 135 -0.06 5.11 6.49
N ILE A 136 -0.47 3.84 6.39
CA ILE A 136 -1.89 3.48 6.26
C ILE A 136 -2.64 3.95 7.51
N ARG A 137 -2.12 3.70 8.70
CA ARG A 137 -2.73 4.17 9.95
C ARG A 137 -2.86 5.69 9.99
N HIS A 138 -1.82 6.41 9.57
CA HIS A 138 -1.86 7.88 9.47
C HIS A 138 -2.98 8.36 8.53
N LEU A 139 -3.09 7.75 7.35
CA LEU A 139 -4.16 8.07 6.39
C LEU A 139 -5.54 7.70 6.93
N GLN A 140 -5.68 6.57 7.63
CA GLN A 140 -6.93 6.17 8.30
C GLN A 140 -7.37 7.19 9.35
N CYS A 141 -6.46 7.66 10.20
CA CYS A 141 -6.76 8.70 11.18
C CYS A 141 -7.27 9.99 10.51
N GLY A 142 -6.59 10.45 9.47
CA GLY A 142 -7.01 11.63 8.71
C GLY A 142 -8.37 11.49 8.04
N LEU A 143 -8.68 10.29 7.51
CA LEU A 143 -10.01 9.99 6.96
C LEU A 143 -11.10 10.01 8.03
N LEU A 144 -10.84 9.43 9.22
CA LEU A 144 -11.80 9.42 10.32
C LEU A 144 -12.11 10.81 10.84
N ASP A 145 -11.09 11.69 10.94
CA ASP A 145 -11.28 13.07 11.37
C ASP A 145 -12.09 13.87 10.33
N LEU A 146 -11.78 13.71 9.04
CA LEU A 146 -12.57 14.33 7.97
C LEU A 146 -14.01 13.79 7.96
N ALA A 147 -14.21 12.48 8.11
CA ALA A 147 -15.53 11.86 8.14
C ALA A 147 -16.38 12.35 9.32
N GLU A 148 -15.77 12.51 10.50
CA GLU A 148 -16.43 13.01 11.71
C GLU A 148 -16.99 14.42 11.52
N GLY A 149 -16.23 15.30 10.86
CA GLY A 149 -16.65 16.65 10.49
C GLY A 149 -17.81 16.69 9.49
N HIS A 150 -18.10 15.60 8.81
CA HIS A 150 -19.06 15.54 7.71
C HIS A 150 -20.14 14.45 7.88
N CYS A 151 -20.45 14.08 9.12
CA CYS A 151 -21.54 13.13 9.42
C CYS A 151 -22.93 13.60 8.99
N GLU A 152 -23.14 14.90 8.82
CA GLU A 152 -24.41 15.50 8.43
C GLU A 152 -24.40 16.15 7.04
N THR A 153 -23.24 16.18 6.37
CA THR A 153 -23.07 16.76 5.04
C THR A 153 -23.68 15.83 4.00
N ILE A 154 -24.88 16.16 3.52
CA ILE A 154 -25.61 15.36 2.52
C ILE A 154 -24.99 15.56 1.14
N MET A 155 -24.75 14.45 0.44
CA MET A 155 -24.31 14.40 -0.95
C MET A 155 -25.12 13.35 -1.73
N PRO A 156 -25.14 13.41 -3.08
CA PRO A 156 -25.72 12.35 -3.87
C PRO A 156 -24.84 11.09 -3.80
N GLY A 157 -25.44 9.95 -3.47
CA GLY A 157 -24.84 8.66 -3.76
C GLY A 157 -25.08 8.29 -5.22
N PHE A 158 -24.09 7.71 -5.87
CA PHE A 158 -24.11 7.38 -7.30
C PHE A 158 -24.08 5.87 -7.55
N THR A 159 -24.88 5.45 -8.52
CA THR A 159 -24.69 4.19 -9.25
C THR A 159 -24.67 4.51 -10.73
N HIS A 160 -23.78 3.90 -11.51
CA HIS A 160 -23.59 4.21 -12.95
C HIS A 160 -23.32 5.71 -13.23
N LEU A 161 -22.71 6.43 -12.27
CA LEU A 161 -22.56 7.89 -12.27
C LEU A 161 -23.89 8.67 -12.36
N GLN A 162 -25.01 8.01 -12.13
CA GLN A 162 -26.32 8.65 -11.99
C GLN A 162 -26.65 8.84 -10.50
N VAL A 163 -27.31 9.94 -10.15
CA VAL A 163 -27.83 10.17 -8.80
C VAL A 163 -28.78 9.04 -8.45
N ALA A 164 -28.51 8.37 -7.34
CA ALA A 164 -29.31 7.24 -6.88
C ALA A 164 -30.07 7.55 -5.60
N GLN A 165 -29.37 7.68 -4.49
CA GLN A 165 -29.94 7.95 -3.17
C GLN A 165 -29.06 8.95 -2.42
N PRO A 166 -29.60 9.77 -1.50
CA PRO A 166 -28.76 10.64 -0.69
C PRO A 166 -27.98 9.84 0.34
N VAL A 167 -26.72 10.23 0.55
CA VAL A 167 -25.85 9.72 1.60
C VAL A 167 -25.19 10.91 2.33
N VAL A 168 -24.60 10.67 3.49
CA VAL A 168 -23.74 11.70 4.09
C VAL A 168 -22.30 11.50 3.64
N PHE A 169 -21.55 12.59 3.47
CA PHE A 169 -20.16 12.54 3.00
C PHE A 169 -19.27 11.71 3.93
N GLY A 170 -19.50 11.83 5.25
CA GLY A 170 -18.82 10.96 6.23
C GLY A 170 -19.01 9.47 5.97
N HIS A 171 -20.20 9.05 5.52
CA HIS A 171 -20.44 7.65 5.14
C HIS A 171 -19.60 7.21 3.93
N HIS A 172 -19.46 8.07 2.92
CA HIS A 172 -18.62 7.79 1.76
C HIS A 172 -17.15 7.66 2.16
N LEU A 173 -16.64 8.56 3.00
CA LEU A 173 -15.27 8.50 3.51
C LEU A 173 -15.02 7.23 4.33
N MET A 174 -16.02 6.76 5.08
CA MET A 174 -15.94 5.48 5.80
C MET A 174 -15.82 4.28 4.86
N ALA A 175 -16.35 4.35 3.63
CA ALA A 175 -16.11 3.29 2.63
C ALA A 175 -14.63 3.23 2.22
N TRP A 176 -13.96 4.37 2.10
CA TRP A 176 -12.49 4.42 1.87
C TRP A 176 -11.71 3.85 3.06
N TYR A 177 -12.11 4.21 4.30
CA TYR A 177 -11.52 3.63 5.50
C TYR A 177 -11.59 2.09 5.52
N GLU A 178 -12.73 1.52 5.15
CA GLU A 178 -12.91 0.06 5.10
C GLU A 178 -12.01 -0.62 4.05
N MET A 179 -11.68 0.06 2.96
CA MET A 179 -10.69 -0.44 1.98
C MET A 179 -9.31 -0.52 2.62
N LEU A 180 -8.84 0.57 3.28
CA LEU A 180 -7.54 0.60 3.95
C LEU A 180 -7.43 -0.41 5.10
N ARG A 181 -8.51 -0.63 5.84
CA ARG A 181 -8.53 -1.64 6.92
C ARG A 181 -8.21 -3.02 6.37
N ARG A 182 -8.87 -3.42 5.27
CA ARG A 182 -8.60 -4.69 4.59
C ARG A 182 -7.18 -4.74 3.99
N ASP A 183 -6.62 -3.63 3.54
CA ASP A 183 -5.27 -3.57 3.00
C ASP A 183 -4.22 -3.71 4.12
N ALA A 184 -4.44 -3.08 5.27
CA ALA A 184 -3.60 -3.26 6.45
C ALA A 184 -3.59 -4.72 6.92
N ASP A 185 -4.76 -5.38 6.99
CA ASP A 185 -4.87 -6.80 7.36
C ASP A 185 -4.05 -7.69 6.41
N ARG A 186 -4.13 -7.46 5.09
CA ARG A 186 -3.32 -8.21 4.08
C ARG A 186 -1.82 -8.02 4.28
N LEU A 187 -1.39 -6.80 4.54
CA LEU A 187 0.02 -6.51 4.76
C LEU A 187 0.53 -7.11 6.07
N GLN A 188 -0.26 -7.13 7.13
CA GLN A 188 0.07 -7.82 8.38
C GLN A 188 0.19 -9.33 8.17
N ASP A 189 -0.70 -9.93 7.39
CA ASP A 189 -0.63 -11.34 7.03
C ASP A 189 0.61 -11.66 6.19
N CYS A 190 0.94 -10.84 5.21
CA CYS A 190 2.17 -10.94 4.43
C CYS A 190 3.41 -10.84 5.33
N ARG A 191 3.45 -9.85 6.24
CA ARG A 191 4.55 -9.63 7.18
C ARG A 191 4.90 -10.88 7.99
N ARG A 192 3.90 -11.63 8.46
CA ARG A 192 4.13 -12.90 9.20
C ARG A 192 4.87 -13.92 8.35
N ARG A 193 4.55 -14.03 7.06
CA ARG A 193 5.21 -14.96 6.13
C ARG A 193 6.59 -14.48 5.69
N VAL A 194 6.79 -13.18 5.58
CA VAL A 194 8.12 -12.57 5.37
C VAL A 194 9.06 -12.89 6.55
N ASN A 195 8.53 -12.97 7.79
CA ASN A 195 9.31 -13.08 9.01
C ASN A 195 9.82 -14.49 9.32
N THR A 196 10.44 -15.13 8.31
CA THR A 196 11.05 -16.45 8.38
C THR A 196 12.51 -16.37 7.94
N LEU A 197 13.46 -16.83 8.79
CA LEU A 197 14.91 -16.73 8.57
C LEU A 197 15.40 -17.76 7.53
N PRO A 198 15.99 -17.34 6.39
CA PRO A 198 16.67 -18.23 5.47
C PRO A 198 18.14 -18.46 5.83
N LEU A 199 18.82 -17.53 6.54
CA LEU A 199 20.25 -17.61 6.82
C LEU A 199 20.63 -18.92 7.52
N GLY A 200 21.74 -19.53 7.06
CA GLY A 200 22.17 -20.87 7.44
C GLY A 200 21.74 -21.97 6.45
N ALA A 201 20.96 -21.63 5.42
CA ALA A 201 20.69 -22.50 4.28
C ALA A 201 21.91 -22.65 3.36
N ALA A 202 22.90 -21.78 3.48
CA ALA A 202 24.07 -21.66 2.62
C ALA A 202 23.67 -21.58 1.13
N ALA A 203 24.36 -22.28 0.23
CA ALA A 203 24.04 -22.21 -1.19
C ALA A 203 22.67 -22.87 -1.52
N LEU A 204 22.34 -24.01 -0.89
CA LEU A 204 21.09 -24.75 -1.07
C LEU A 204 20.95 -25.99 -0.16
N ALA A 205 22.05 -26.49 0.41
CA ALA A 205 22.10 -27.79 1.11
C ALA A 205 22.42 -27.64 2.62
N GLY A 206 22.46 -26.42 3.14
CA GLY A 206 22.99 -26.14 4.47
C GLY A 206 24.51 -26.14 4.50
N THR A 207 25.08 -26.18 5.69
CA THR A 207 26.52 -26.16 5.93
C THR A 207 26.94 -27.28 6.86
N SER A 208 28.21 -27.73 6.75
CA SER A 208 28.81 -28.70 7.66
C SER A 208 29.29 -28.12 8.99
N PHE A 209 29.29 -26.80 9.14
CA PHE A 209 29.64 -26.13 10.39
C PHE A 209 28.51 -26.24 11.41
N PRO A 210 28.81 -26.33 12.71
CA PRO A 210 27.81 -26.42 13.78
C PRO A 210 27.22 -25.03 14.08
N ILE A 211 26.54 -24.43 13.10
CA ILE A 211 25.89 -23.11 13.22
C ILE A 211 24.65 -23.17 14.12
N ASP A 212 24.34 -22.07 14.80
CA ASP A 212 23.12 -21.88 15.57
C ASP A 212 22.16 -20.91 14.87
N ARG A 213 21.24 -21.44 14.06
CA ARG A 213 20.23 -20.66 13.35
C ARG A 213 19.19 -20.03 14.29
N ALA A 214 18.93 -20.67 15.45
CA ALA A 214 17.99 -20.15 16.43
C ALA A 214 18.52 -18.84 17.05
N MET A 215 19.80 -18.82 17.39
CA MET A 215 20.47 -17.60 17.87
C MET A 215 20.41 -16.48 16.81
N VAL A 216 20.67 -16.78 15.54
CA VAL A 216 20.60 -15.78 14.45
C VAL A 216 19.17 -15.27 14.28
N ALA A 217 18.16 -16.14 14.37
CA ALA A 217 16.76 -15.74 14.28
C ALA A 217 16.39 -14.77 15.42
N GLU A 218 16.82 -15.07 16.65
CA GLU A 218 16.62 -14.19 17.82
C GLU A 218 17.29 -12.83 17.63
N LEU A 219 18.58 -12.82 17.22
CA LEU A 219 19.34 -11.58 17.00
C LEU A 219 18.73 -10.68 15.94
N LEU A 220 18.14 -11.26 14.88
CA LEU A 220 17.53 -10.54 13.76
C LEU A 220 16.01 -10.34 13.91
N GLY A 221 15.39 -10.83 15.00
CA GLY A 221 13.97 -10.69 15.27
C GLY A 221 13.07 -11.49 14.31
N PHE A 222 13.56 -12.62 13.77
CA PHE A 222 12.73 -13.54 13.00
C PHE A 222 11.92 -14.46 13.91
N GLU A 223 10.63 -14.65 13.61
CA GLU A 223 9.72 -15.50 14.38
C GLU A 223 9.81 -16.99 14.03
N ALA A 224 10.30 -17.29 12.82
CA ALA A 224 10.45 -18.66 12.31
C ALA A 224 11.79 -18.83 11.57
N ILE A 225 12.17 -20.10 11.39
CA ILE A 225 13.36 -20.51 10.63
C ILE A 225 12.90 -21.36 9.44
N ALA A 226 13.40 -21.08 8.24
CA ALA A 226 13.09 -21.90 7.07
C ALA A 226 13.60 -23.34 7.27
N GLU A 227 12.69 -24.32 7.18
CA GLU A 227 12.97 -25.71 7.52
C GLU A 227 13.64 -26.49 6.38
N ASN A 228 13.58 -25.98 5.16
CA ASN A 228 14.25 -26.58 4.01
C ASN A 228 15.23 -25.59 3.37
N SER A 229 16.51 -25.94 3.33
CA SER A 229 17.58 -25.06 2.85
C SER A 229 17.50 -24.77 1.35
N LEU A 230 16.96 -25.67 0.54
CA LEU A 230 16.83 -25.48 -0.89
C LEU A 230 15.68 -24.52 -1.23
N ASP A 231 14.57 -24.64 -0.51
CA ASP A 231 13.43 -23.73 -0.59
C ASP A 231 13.79 -22.33 -0.06
N ALA A 232 14.52 -22.26 1.04
CA ALA A 232 14.90 -21.01 1.71
C ALA A 232 15.64 -20.02 0.80
N VAL A 233 16.45 -20.50 -0.15
CA VAL A 233 17.19 -19.67 -1.11
C VAL A 233 16.46 -19.49 -2.44
N SER A 234 15.42 -20.29 -2.69
CA SER A 234 14.60 -20.27 -3.91
C SER A 234 13.37 -19.40 -3.79
N ASP A 235 12.71 -19.42 -2.63
CA ASP A 235 11.41 -18.77 -2.37
C ASP A 235 11.44 -17.27 -2.62
N ARG A 236 10.45 -16.81 -3.39
CA ARG A 236 10.11 -15.40 -3.63
C ARG A 236 8.60 -15.14 -3.46
N ASP A 237 7.86 -16.11 -2.92
CA ASP A 237 6.42 -15.99 -2.69
C ASP A 237 6.10 -14.77 -1.84
N PHE A 238 6.92 -14.50 -0.83
CA PHE A 238 6.77 -13.34 0.05
C PHE A 238 6.84 -11.99 -0.70
N ALA A 239 7.68 -11.88 -1.74
CA ALA A 239 7.80 -10.68 -2.58
C ALA A 239 6.59 -10.54 -3.52
N ILE A 240 6.12 -11.64 -4.09
CA ILE A 240 4.92 -11.71 -4.94
C ILE A 240 3.68 -11.39 -4.10
N GLU A 241 3.57 -11.94 -2.90
CA GLU A 241 2.45 -11.68 -1.98
C GLU A 241 2.39 -10.21 -1.59
N PHE A 242 3.52 -9.62 -1.19
CA PHE A 242 3.61 -8.19 -0.90
C PHE A 242 3.17 -7.34 -2.08
N THR A 243 3.70 -7.62 -3.28
CA THR A 243 3.38 -6.85 -4.49
C THR A 243 1.92 -7.03 -4.90
N SER A 244 1.33 -8.20 -4.63
CA SER A 244 -0.10 -8.46 -4.81
C SER A 244 -0.95 -7.62 -3.85
N ALA A 245 -0.61 -7.58 -2.57
CA ALA A 245 -1.26 -6.74 -1.57
C ALA A 245 -1.12 -5.24 -1.93
N ALA A 246 0.09 -4.82 -2.33
CA ALA A 246 0.36 -3.47 -2.82
C ALA A 246 -0.47 -3.11 -4.06
N SER A 247 -0.68 -4.05 -4.98
CA SER A 247 -1.52 -3.87 -6.16
C SER A 247 -2.98 -3.60 -5.78
N LEU A 248 -3.54 -4.31 -4.80
CA LEU A 248 -4.88 -4.07 -4.28
C LEU A 248 -4.99 -2.69 -3.63
N LEU A 249 -4.03 -2.31 -2.81
CA LEU A 249 -3.98 -0.99 -2.19
C LEU A 249 -3.90 0.12 -3.25
N MET A 250 -3.02 0.00 -4.24
CA MET A 250 -2.92 0.98 -5.33
C MET A 250 -4.19 1.05 -6.18
N MET A 251 -4.90 -0.06 -6.36
CA MET A 251 -6.21 -0.07 -7.04
C MET A 251 -7.24 0.73 -6.21
N HIS A 252 -7.26 0.61 -4.89
CA HIS A 252 -8.12 1.41 -4.03
C HIS A 252 -7.77 2.90 -4.13
N LEU A 253 -6.49 3.26 -4.01
CA LEU A 253 -6.04 4.66 -4.15
C LEU A 253 -6.34 5.23 -5.55
N SER A 254 -6.26 4.42 -6.60
CA SER A 254 -6.65 4.81 -7.97
C SER A 254 -8.14 5.12 -8.07
N ARG A 255 -9.02 4.36 -7.42
CA ARG A 255 -10.47 4.63 -7.36
C ARG A 255 -10.77 5.94 -6.62
N TRP A 256 -10.09 6.18 -5.50
CA TRP A 256 -10.23 7.44 -4.77
C TRP A 256 -9.75 8.63 -5.60
N SER A 257 -8.65 8.44 -6.32
CA SER A 257 -8.13 9.45 -7.26
C SER A 257 -9.18 9.85 -8.26
N GLU A 258 -9.86 8.88 -8.87
CA GLU A 258 -10.92 9.14 -9.84
C GLU A 258 -12.07 9.95 -9.24
N GLU A 259 -12.57 9.55 -8.05
CA GLU A 259 -13.63 10.28 -7.35
C GLU A 259 -13.19 11.71 -7.01
N MET A 260 -11.96 11.90 -6.48
CA MET A 260 -11.44 13.24 -6.15
C MET A 260 -11.28 14.12 -7.40
N ILE A 261 -10.83 13.58 -8.52
CA ILE A 261 -10.70 14.31 -9.79
C ILE A 261 -12.06 14.77 -10.27
N LEU A 262 -13.06 13.88 -10.27
CA LEU A 262 -14.44 14.22 -10.63
C LEU A 262 -15.00 15.29 -9.70
N TRP A 263 -14.88 15.10 -8.39
CA TRP A 263 -15.47 16.00 -7.39
C TRP A 263 -14.79 17.37 -7.35
N ALA A 264 -13.50 17.46 -7.64
CA ALA A 264 -12.79 18.73 -7.73
C ALA A 264 -13.06 19.49 -9.05
N SER A 265 -13.66 18.85 -10.05
CA SER A 265 -13.99 19.48 -11.32
C SER A 265 -15.14 20.49 -11.17
N PRO A 266 -15.18 21.57 -11.99
CA PRO A 266 -16.27 22.52 -11.98
C PRO A 266 -17.66 21.93 -12.22
N GLN A 267 -17.74 20.76 -12.88
CA GLN A 267 -18.98 20.06 -13.17
C GLN A 267 -19.62 19.45 -11.92
N PHE A 268 -18.81 19.01 -10.96
CA PHE A 268 -19.27 18.51 -9.67
C PHE A 268 -19.12 19.59 -8.58
N GLY A 269 -17.93 20.12 -8.40
CA GLY A 269 -17.63 21.16 -7.41
C GLY A 269 -17.90 20.71 -5.97
N PHE A 270 -17.77 19.42 -5.65
CA PHE A 270 -18.08 18.88 -4.33
C PHE A 270 -16.96 19.06 -3.32
N ILE A 271 -15.72 19.11 -3.81
CA ILE A 271 -14.54 19.34 -2.97
C ILE A 271 -13.60 20.35 -3.60
N GLU A 272 -12.79 20.97 -2.74
CA GLU A 272 -11.62 21.73 -3.13
C GLU A 272 -10.37 21.07 -2.55
N LEU A 273 -9.40 20.75 -3.43
CA LEU A 273 -8.09 20.26 -3.02
C LEU A 273 -7.22 21.43 -2.56
N PRO A 274 -6.36 21.25 -1.53
CA PRO A 274 -5.44 22.30 -1.08
C PRO A 274 -4.47 22.70 -2.21
N ASP A 275 -4.16 23.99 -2.33
CA ASP A 275 -3.31 24.53 -3.40
C ASP A 275 -1.95 23.85 -3.48
N ARG A 276 -1.36 23.52 -2.33
CA ARG A 276 -0.05 22.85 -2.25
C ARG A 276 0.01 21.43 -2.85
N PHE A 277 -1.16 20.85 -3.20
CA PHE A 277 -1.28 19.54 -3.87
C PHE A 277 -1.83 19.65 -5.30
N CYS A 278 -1.85 20.88 -5.83
CA CYS A 278 -2.34 21.18 -7.17
C CYS A 278 -1.27 21.93 -7.96
N THR A 279 -1.37 21.91 -9.27
CA THR A 279 -0.58 22.79 -10.14
C THR A 279 -1.47 23.72 -10.95
N GLY A 280 -0.88 24.80 -11.44
CA GLY A 280 -1.51 25.72 -12.36
C GLY A 280 -1.18 25.40 -13.82
N SER A 281 -1.62 26.29 -14.69
CA SER A 281 -1.25 26.25 -16.11
C SER A 281 -0.40 27.48 -16.46
N SER A 282 0.65 27.29 -17.25
CA SER A 282 1.50 28.39 -17.73
C SER A 282 0.79 29.34 -18.69
N ILE A 283 -0.34 28.92 -19.27
CA ILE A 283 -1.11 29.68 -20.25
C ILE A 283 -2.51 30.06 -19.80
N MET A 284 -3.07 29.32 -18.83
CA MET A 284 -4.44 29.50 -18.33
C MET A 284 -4.39 29.84 -16.83
N PRO A 285 -4.38 31.13 -16.44
CA PRO A 285 -4.14 31.55 -15.06
C PRO A 285 -5.25 31.13 -14.08
N GLN A 286 -6.44 30.79 -14.56
CA GLN A 286 -7.57 30.32 -13.75
C GLN A 286 -7.55 28.82 -13.47
N LYS A 287 -6.66 28.07 -14.12
CA LYS A 287 -6.67 26.58 -14.08
C LYS A 287 -5.95 26.05 -12.85
N LYS A 288 -6.60 25.16 -12.13
CA LYS A 288 -6.05 24.42 -10.98
C LYS A 288 -6.22 22.92 -11.27
N ASN A 289 -5.11 22.20 -11.40
CA ASN A 289 -5.11 20.80 -11.79
C ASN A 289 -4.98 19.89 -10.56
N PRO A 290 -5.71 18.77 -10.49
CA PRO A 290 -5.61 17.79 -9.41
C PRO A 290 -4.46 16.80 -9.65
N ASP A 291 -3.21 17.30 -9.79
CA ASP A 291 -2.07 16.49 -10.25
C ASP A 291 -1.73 15.34 -9.32
N VAL A 292 -1.87 15.51 -8.00
CA VAL A 292 -1.57 14.42 -7.04
C VAL A 292 -2.49 13.22 -7.23
N PRO A 293 -3.83 13.37 -7.24
CA PRO A 293 -4.72 12.26 -7.57
C PRO A 293 -4.46 11.65 -8.96
N GLU A 294 -4.22 12.49 -9.98
CA GLU A 294 -3.93 11.97 -11.33
C GLU A 294 -2.66 11.12 -11.36
N LEU A 295 -1.60 11.58 -10.68
CA LEU A 295 -0.33 10.87 -10.63
C LEU A 295 -0.42 9.58 -9.81
N VAL A 296 -1.13 9.56 -8.69
CA VAL A 296 -1.39 8.34 -7.91
C VAL A 296 -2.16 7.32 -8.75
N ARG A 297 -3.20 7.75 -9.47
CA ARG A 297 -3.94 6.91 -10.43
C ARG A 297 -3.01 6.30 -11.47
N GLY A 298 -2.11 7.10 -12.07
CA GLY A 298 -1.13 6.64 -13.05
C GLY A 298 -0.10 5.67 -12.47
N LYS A 299 0.39 5.91 -11.24
CA LYS A 299 1.39 5.07 -10.56
C LYS A 299 0.89 3.66 -10.23
N ALA A 300 -0.42 3.42 -10.18
CA ALA A 300 -0.98 2.08 -9.98
C ALA A 300 -0.46 1.09 -11.05
N ALA A 301 -0.30 1.54 -12.30
CA ALA A 301 0.22 0.71 -13.38
C ALA A 301 1.64 0.19 -13.14
N ARG A 302 2.52 0.96 -12.46
CA ARG A 302 3.87 0.51 -12.12
C ARG A 302 3.84 -0.70 -11.20
N VAL A 303 3.03 -0.63 -10.13
CA VAL A 303 2.90 -1.70 -9.14
C VAL A 303 2.30 -2.96 -9.76
N PHE A 304 1.30 -2.80 -10.64
CA PHE A 304 0.75 -3.94 -11.40
C PHE A 304 1.79 -4.57 -12.32
N GLY A 305 2.61 -3.73 -12.99
CA GLY A 305 3.73 -4.19 -13.82
C GLY A 305 4.76 -4.96 -13.00
N SER A 306 5.11 -4.48 -11.80
CA SER A 306 6.05 -5.13 -10.88
C SER A 306 5.53 -6.51 -10.41
N LEU A 307 4.24 -6.63 -10.09
CA LEU A 307 3.62 -7.92 -9.76
C LEU A 307 3.74 -8.91 -10.93
N MET A 308 3.42 -8.45 -12.14
CA MET A 308 3.51 -9.29 -13.33
C MET A 308 4.96 -9.69 -13.64
N ALA A 309 5.92 -8.79 -13.42
CA ALA A 309 7.35 -9.08 -13.57
C ALA A 309 7.79 -10.20 -12.62
N LEU A 310 7.46 -10.11 -11.32
CA LEU A 310 7.82 -11.12 -10.32
C LEU A 310 7.17 -12.48 -10.60
N LEU A 311 5.89 -12.52 -10.94
CA LEU A 311 5.21 -13.76 -11.34
C LEU A 311 5.86 -14.41 -12.57
N THR A 312 6.23 -13.59 -13.56
CA THR A 312 6.88 -14.04 -14.78
C THR A 312 8.30 -14.51 -14.53
N LEU A 313 9.04 -13.84 -13.66
CA LEU A 313 10.37 -14.19 -13.23
C LEU A 313 10.40 -15.59 -12.61
N MET A 314 9.51 -15.86 -11.67
CA MET A 314 9.53 -17.11 -10.90
C MET A 314 8.98 -18.31 -11.66
N LYS A 315 8.10 -18.10 -12.66
CA LYS A 315 7.59 -19.22 -13.44
C LYS A 315 8.72 -19.96 -14.16
N SER A 316 8.72 -21.25 -14.11
CA SER A 316 9.67 -22.12 -14.83
C SER A 316 11.13 -22.05 -14.36
N GLN A 317 11.46 -21.33 -13.28
CA GLN A 317 12.78 -21.45 -12.67
C GLN A 317 12.92 -22.80 -11.97
N PRO A 318 14.07 -23.50 -12.12
CA PRO A 318 14.39 -24.62 -11.26
C PRO A 318 14.62 -24.13 -9.82
N LEU A 319 14.49 -25.04 -8.85
CA LEU A 319 14.72 -24.73 -7.44
C LEU A 319 16.16 -24.26 -7.18
N ALA A 320 16.39 -23.74 -6.01
CA ALA A 320 17.58 -23.03 -5.54
C ALA A 320 17.72 -21.64 -6.19
N TYR A 321 18.92 -21.19 -6.45
CA TYR A 321 19.19 -19.85 -6.97
C TYR A 321 19.64 -19.90 -8.43
N ASN A 322 19.06 -19.01 -9.22
CA ASN A 322 19.52 -18.69 -10.57
C ASN A 322 19.79 -17.19 -10.66
N LYS A 323 20.66 -16.74 -11.57
CA LYS A 323 21.00 -15.32 -11.74
C LYS A 323 19.76 -14.47 -12.05
N ASP A 324 18.71 -15.07 -12.63
CA ASP A 324 17.37 -14.49 -12.82
C ASP A 324 16.86 -13.80 -11.54
N ASN A 325 17.10 -14.36 -10.36
CA ASN A 325 16.68 -13.80 -9.08
C ASN A 325 17.32 -12.45 -8.74
N GLN A 326 18.28 -11.96 -9.52
CA GLN A 326 18.74 -10.57 -9.40
C GLN A 326 17.63 -9.58 -9.77
N GLU A 327 16.79 -9.95 -10.74
CA GLU A 327 15.67 -9.14 -11.26
C GLU A 327 14.47 -9.06 -10.30
N ASP A 328 14.49 -9.71 -9.14
CA ASP A 328 13.43 -9.61 -8.13
C ASP A 328 13.48 -8.28 -7.38
N LYS A 329 14.64 -7.64 -7.28
CA LYS A 329 14.89 -6.49 -6.42
C LYS A 329 14.33 -5.19 -6.98
N GLU A 330 14.59 -4.87 -8.24
CA GLU A 330 14.12 -3.62 -8.85
C GLU A 330 12.59 -3.48 -8.79
N PRO A 331 11.77 -4.47 -9.23
CA PRO A 331 10.32 -4.34 -9.12
C PRO A 331 9.83 -4.30 -7.66
N LEU A 332 10.50 -4.97 -6.73
CA LEU A 332 10.17 -4.94 -5.31
C LEU A 332 10.48 -3.56 -4.69
N ILE A 333 11.68 -3.06 -4.88
CA ILE A 333 12.14 -1.75 -4.39
C ILE A 333 11.28 -0.62 -4.98
N ASP A 334 11.01 -0.66 -6.28
CA ASP A 334 10.15 0.31 -6.97
C ASP A 334 8.72 0.29 -6.43
N THR A 335 8.17 -0.89 -6.15
CA THR A 335 6.84 -1.04 -5.51
C THR A 335 6.83 -0.40 -4.13
N VAL A 336 7.81 -0.68 -3.28
CA VAL A 336 7.93 -0.11 -1.94
C VAL A 336 7.98 1.41 -1.99
N ARG A 337 8.87 1.98 -2.82
CA ARG A 337 9.02 3.44 -2.98
C ARG A 337 7.74 4.08 -3.49
N THR A 338 7.15 3.51 -4.55
CA THR A 338 5.91 4.02 -5.15
C THR A 338 4.76 4.04 -4.14
N LEU A 339 4.62 2.97 -3.37
CA LEU A 339 3.54 2.84 -2.38
C LEU A 339 3.70 3.86 -1.24
N LYS A 340 4.92 3.97 -0.69
CA LYS A 340 5.22 4.95 0.38
C LYS A 340 4.96 6.39 -0.06
N ASP A 341 5.36 6.75 -1.27
CA ASP A 341 5.15 8.09 -1.82
C ASP A 341 3.66 8.39 -2.01
N CYS A 342 2.88 7.43 -2.54
CA CYS A 342 1.44 7.60 -2.73
C CYS A 342 0.69 7.71 -1.40
N LEU A 343 1.02 6.87 -0.42
CA LEU A 343 0.43 6.92 0.92
C LEU A 343 0.75 8.23 1.63
N ARG A 344 2.00 8.70 1.55
CA ARG A 344 2.41 9.99 2.10
C ARG A 344 1.63 11.13 1.46
N ALA A 345 1.58 11.17 0.13
CA ALA A 345 0.86 12.22 -0.58
C ALA A 345 -0.63 12.28 -0.18
N PHE A 346 -1.29 11.13 -0.06
CA PHE A 346 -2.70 11.06 0.35
C PHE A 346 -2.88 11.32 1.85
N GLY A 347 -1.98 10.82 2.71
CA GLY A 347 -1.99 11.10 4.14
C GLY A 347 -1.91 12.60 4.46
N ASP A 348 -1.13 13.34 3.68
CA ASP A 348 -0.98 14.78 3.83
C ASP A 348 -2.10 15.58 3.13
N MET A 349 -2.70 15.07 2.05
CA MET A 349 -3.70 15.78 1.25
C MET A 349 -5.13 15.61 1.79
N ILE A 350 -5.54 14.37 2.05
CA ILE A 350 -6.95 14.03 2.33
C ILE A 350 -7.49 14.75 3.59
N PRO A 351 -6.76 14.84 4.71
CA PRO A 351 -7.27 15.57 5.89
C PRO A 351 -7.50 17.07 5.65
N ASN A 352 -6.96 17.59 4.56
CA ASN A 352 -7.03 19.02 4.22
C ASN A 352 -7.98 19.31 3.04
N ILE A 353 -8.75 18.33 2.59
CA ILE A 353 -9.81 18.51 1.60
C ILE A 353 -10.91 19.36 2.19
N LYS A 354 -11.37 20.38 1.44
CA LYS A 354 -12.52 21.20 1.81
C LYS A 354 -13.75 20.68 1.08
N ALA A 355 -14.72 20.19 1.81
CA ALA A 355 -16.03 19.86 1.25
C ALA A 355 -16.79 21.15 0.89
N GLN A 356 -17.67 21.05 -0.12
CA GLN A 356 -18.57 22.10 -0.56
C GLN A 356 -20.02 21.62 -0.32
N PRO A 357 -20.54 21.71 0.93
CA PRO A 357 -21.83 21.13 1.31
C PRO A 357 -23.00 21.63 0.48
N ASP A 358 -23.01 22.92 0.11
CA ASP A 358 -24.09 23.51 -0.69
C ASP A 358 -24.16 22.90 -2.10
N ASN A 359 -23.01 22.68 -2.75
CA ASN A 359 -22.95 22.05 -4.06
C ASN A 359 -23.35 20.57 -4.00
N MET A 360 -22.90 19.87 -2.96
CA MET A 360 -23.28 18.47 -2.71
C MET A 360 -24.78 18.35 -2.52
N ARG A 361 -25.36 19.23 -1.67
CA ARG A 361 -26.80 19.26 -1.41
C ARG A 361 -27.60 19.57 -2.67
N ALA A 362 -27.26 20.62 -3.38
CA ALA A 362 -27.92 21.01 -4.62
C ALA A 362 -27.87 19.89 -5.69
N ALA A 363 -26.80 19.09 -5.72
CA ALA A 363 -26.72 17.93 -6.58
C ALA A 363 -27.61 16.76 -6.12
N ALA A 364 -27.74 16.56 -4.80
CA ALA A 364 -28.63 15.54 -4.23
C ALA A 364 -30.12 15.86 -4.42
N GLU A 365 -30.47 17.13 -4.51
CA GLU A 365 -31.82 17.61 -4.80
C GLU A 365 -32.22 17.40 -6.28
N ARG A 366 -31.27 17.13 -7.16
CA ARG A 366 -31.52 16.81 -8.57
C ARG A 366 -31.60 15.31 -8.77
N GLY A 367 -32.53 14.83 -9.58
CA GLY A 367 -32.59 13.41 -9.98
C GLY A 367 -33.45 12.53 -9.09
N PHE A 368 -34.40 13.13 -8.34
CA PHE A 368 -35.41 12.38 -7.60
C PHE A 368 -34.83 11.39 -6.59
N ALA A 369 -33.79 11.77 -5.86
CA ALA A 369 -33.02 10.91 -4.97
C ALA A 369 -33.87 10.25 -3.86
N THR A 370 -35.05 10.81 -3.54
CA THR A 370 -36.00 10.33 -2.54
C THR A 370 -37.13 9.46 -3.11
N ALA A 371 -37.10 9.13 -4.42
CA ALA A 371 -38.13 8.31 -5.05
C ALA A 371 -38.26 6.92 -4.41
N THR A 372 -37.14 6.30 -4.01
CA THR A 372 -37.18 5.01 -3.31
C THR A 372 -37.84 5.13 -1.93
N ASP A 373 -37.64 6.24 -1.23
CA ASP A 373 -38.25 6.50 0.08
C ASP A 373 -39.78 6.61 -0.04
N LEU A 374 -40.30 7.20 -1.14
CA LEU A 374 -41.69 7.25 -1.46
C LEU A 374 -42.26 5.86 -1.74
N ALA A 375 -41.54 5.00 -2.45
CA ALA A 375 -41.96 3.61 -2.68
C ALA A 375 -42.00 2.83 -1.36
N ASP A 376 -40.99 2.97 -0.51
CA ASP A 376 -40.99 2.33 0.82
C ASP A 376 -42.09 2.85 1.74
N TYR A 377 -42.42 4.15 1.64
CA TYR A 377 -43.56 4.73 2.35
C TYR A 377 -44.88 4.06 1.95
N LEU A 378 -45.14 3.87 0.67
CA LEU A 378 -46.35 3.21 0.16
C LEU A 378 -46.36 1.75 0.58
N VAL A 379 -45.22 1.04 0.61
CA VAL A 379 -45.16 -0.34 1.13
C VAL A 379 -45.54 -0.40 2.60
N ARG A 380 -45.09 0.56 3.42
CA ARG A 380 -45.49 0.66 4.84
C ARG A 380 -46.97 0.97 5.01
N LYS A 381 -47.59 1.61 4.02
CA LYS A 381 -49.05 1.83 3.96
C LYS A 381 -49.82 0.64 3.44
N GLY A 382 -49.14 -0.45 3.01
CA GLY A 382 -49.78 -1.74 2.66
C GLY A 382 -49.75 -2.05 1.15
N LEU A 383 -49.18 -1.21 0.29
CA LEU A 383 -49.02 -1.56 -1.13
C LEU A 383 -47.93 -2.65 -1.31
N ALA A 384 -48.17 -3.56 -2.27
CA ALA A 384 -47.10 -4.42 -2.72
C ALA A 384 -45.94 -3.56 -3.37
N PHE A 385 -44.70 -3.93 -3.14
CA PHE A 385 -43.55 -3.14 -3.61
C PHE A 385 -43.61 -2.83 -5.12
N ARG A 386 -44.00 -3.78 -5.94
CA ARG A 386 -44.11 -3.59 -7.40
C ARG A 386 -45.15 -2.54 -7.77
N ASP A 387 -46.27 -2.52 -7.09
CA ASP A 387 -47.34 -1.55 -7.28
C ASP A 387 -46.91 -0.15 -6.81
N ALA A 388 -46.26 -0.09 -5.63
CA ALA A 388 -45.64 1.15 -5.11
C ALA A 388 -44.65 1.73 -6.11
N HIS A 389 -43.76 0.90 -6.68
CA HIS A 389 -42.80 1.31 -7.70
C HIS A 389 -43.49 1.89 -8.95
N HIS A 390 -44.58 1.31 -9.41
CA HIS A 390 -45.35 1.84 -10.55
C HIS A 390 -46.00 3.18 -10.23
N VAL A 391 -46.58 3.36 -9.06
CA VAL A 391 -47.13 4.63 -8.59
C VAL A 391 -46.06 5.71 -8.57
N VAL A 392 -44.90 5.41 -7.95
CA VAL A 392 -43.77 6.37 -7.88
C VAL A 392 -43.24 6.70 -9.25
N GLY A 393 -43.16 5.72 -10.16
CA GLY A 393 -42.71 5.96 -11.55
C GLY A 393 -43.58 6.98 -12.28
N ARG A 394 -44.94 6.93 -12.09
CA ARG A 394 -45.86 7.92 -12.67
C ARG A 394 -45.72 9.28 -12.03
N LEU A 395 -45.53 9.35 -10.69
CA LEU A 395 -45.30 10.62 -9.98
C LEU A 395 -43.97 11.27 -10.42
N VAL A 396 -42.90 10.49 -10.63
CA VAL A 396 -41.65 10.99 -11.20
C VAL A 396 -41.87 11.51 -12.62
N GLY A 397 -42.63 10.80 -13.46
CA GLY A 397 -43.01 11.28 -14.79
C GLY A 397 -43.73 12.62 -14.76
N LEU A 398 -44.72 12.78 -13.86
CA LEU A 398 -45.44 14.03 -13.66
C LEU A 398 -44.51 15.19 -13.19
N ALA A 399 -43.59 14.88 -12.25
CA ALA A 399 -42.63 15.87 -11.77
C ALA A 399 -41.66 16.30 -12.88
N VAL A 400 -41.19 15.38 -13.73
CA VAL A 400 -40.37 15.68 -14.91
C VAL A 400 -41.12 16.59 -15.89
N GLU A 401 -42.39 16.28 -16.21
CA GLU A 401 -43.23 17.10 -17.12
C GLU A 401 -43.39 18.55 -16.61
N ARG A 402 -43.47 18.73 -15.28
CA ARG A 402 -43.61 20.02 -14.65
C ARG A 402 -42.29 20.74 -14.38
N GLY A 403 -41.16 20.05 -14.52
CA GLY A 403 -39.84 20.62 -14.23
C GLY A 403 -39.63 20.87 -12.73
N VAL A 404 -40.23 20.06 -11.84
CA VAL A 404 -40.15 20.21 -10.37
C VAL A 404 -39.64 18.91 -9.74
N ASP A 405 -39.19 18.97 -8.47
CA ASP A 405 -38.88 17.78 -7.67
C ASP A 405 -40.17 17.14 -7.11
N LEU A 406 -40.07 15.86 -6.66
CA LEU A 406 -41.19 15.15 -6.02
C LEU A 406 -41.76 15.91 -4.81
N ALA A 407 -40.91 16.51 -4.00
CA ALA A 407 -41.33 17.28 -2.81
C ALA A 407 -42.13 18.56 -3.15
N ALA A 408 -42.09 19.01 -4.40
CA ALA A 408 -42.84 20.18 -4.87
C ALA A 408 -44.21 19.83 -5.48
N LEU A 409 -44.53 18.54 -5.65
CA LEU A 409 -45.85 18.10 -6.04
C LEU A 409 -46.89 18.39 -4.93
N THR A 410 -48.09 18.77 -5.33
CA THR A 410 -49.20 19.01 -4.36
C THR A 410 -49.78 17.68 -3.85
N LEU A 411 -50.41 17.72 -2.67
CA LEU A 411 -51.08 16.53 -2.16
C LEU A 411 -52.12 15.97 -3.15
N ALA A 412 -52.84 16.86 -3.84
CA ALA A 412 -53.80 16.46 -4.86
C ALA A 412 -53.12 15.69 -6.04
N ASP A 413 -51.86 16.03 -6.39
CA ASP A 413 -51.13 15.28 -7.41
C ASP A 413 -50.78 13.87 -6.93
N PHE A 414 -50.38 13.73 -5.66
CA PHE A 414 -50.11 12.43 -5.05
C PHE A 414 -51.38 11.56 -4.96
N GLU A 415 -52.50 12.17 -4.56
CA GLU A 415 -53.80 11.48 -4.41
C GLU A 415 -54.35 10.99 -5.75
N THR A 416 -53.99 11.60 -6.89
CA THR A 416 -54.38 11.07 -8.22
C THR A 416 -53.77 9.71 -8.51
N GLU A 417 -52.63 9.37 -7.90
CA GLU A 417 -51.94 8.12 -8.13
C GLU A 417 -52.16 7.07 -7.02
N SER A 418 -52.45 7.53 -5.79
CA SER A 418 -52.77 6.66 -4.68
C SER A 418 -53.48 7.43 -3.53
N ASP A 419 -54.66 6.99 -3.14
CA ASP A 419 -55.43 7.49 -2.00
C ASP A 419 -54.77 7.20 -0.63
N GLN A 420 -53.76 6.35 -0.62
CA GLN A 420 -52.97 6.05 0.58
C GLN A 420 -51.94 7.13 0.93
N ILE A 421 -51.65 8.05 -0.01
CA ILE A 421 -50.68 9.14 0.21
C ILE A 421 -51.43 10.28 0.97
N THR A 422 -50.87 10.67 2.10
CA THR A 422 -51.39 11.74 2.95
C THR A 422 -50.29 12.77 3.23
N GLU A 423 -50.56 13.87 3.95
CA GLU A 423 -49.60 14.96 4.20
C GLU A 423 -48.27 14.51 4.81
N ASP A 424 -48.23 13.37 5.49
CA ASP A 424 -47.00 12.80 6.05
C ASP A 424 -45.95 12.40 5.00
N VAL A 425 -46.32 12.34 3.74
CA VAL A 425 -45.42 12.07 2.60
C VAL A 425 -44.28 13.11 2.52
N TYR A 426 -44.57 14.37 2.83
CA TYR A 426 -43.56 15.43 2.72
C TYR A 426 -42.38 15.24 3.69
N ALA A 427 -42.60 14.62 4.85
CA ALA A 427 -41.53 14.27 5.78
C ALA A 427 -40.57 13.20 5.22
N VAL A 428 -41.10 12.31 4.38
CA VAL A 428 -40.34 11.22 3.73
C VAL A 428 -39.52 11.73 2.54
N LEU A 429 -40.01 12.78 1.87
CA LEU A 429 -39.39 13.34 0.66
C LEU A 429 -38.25 14.33 0.95
N THR A 430 -37.91 14.59 2.22
CA THR A 430 -36.76 15.39 2.57
C THR A 430 -35.47 14.57 2.46
N LEU A 431 -34.36 15.21 2.08
CA LEU A 431 -33.04 14.54 2.07
C LEU A 431 -32.65 14.08 3.47
N GLU A 432 -32.94 14.88 4.49
CA GLU A 432 -32.72 14.56 5.92
C GLU A 432 -33.54 13.32 6.36
N GLY A 433 -34.80 13.27 6.00
CA GLY A 433 -35.67 12.12 6.28
C GLY A 433 -35.16 10.85 5.63
N SER A 434 -34.72 10.97 4.38
CA SER A 434 -34.15 9.86 3.61
C SER A 434 -32.89 9.30 4.27
N VAL A 435 -31.89 10.13 4.61
CA VAL A 435 -30.65 9.61 5.26
C VAL A 435 -30.92 9.10 6.67
N ALA A 436 -31.76 9.77 7.47
CA ALA A 436 -32.09 9.38 8.84
C ALA A 436 -32.81 8.02 8.91
N ALA A 437 -33.62 7.68 7.91
CA ALA A 437 -34.33 6.40 7.84
C ALA A 437 -33.40 5.19 7.71
N ARG A 438 -32.14 5.37 7.31
CA ARG A 438 -31.14 4.30 7.08
C ARG A 438 -30.26 4.09 8.30
N SER A 439 -30.87 3.79 9.47
CA SER A 439 -30.22 3.70 10.79
C SER A 439 -29.67 2.31 11.14
N HIS A 440 -29.80 1.30 10.28
CA HIS A 440 -29.24 -0.03 10.50
C HIS A 440 -27.71 -0.02 10.41
N LEU A 441 -27.05 -1.06 10.93
CA LEU A 441 -25.60 -1.19 10.85
C LEU A 441 -25.14 -1.12 9.38
N GLY A 442 -24.21 -0.20 9.11
CA GLY A 442 -23.72 0.06 7.75
C GLY A 442 -24.58 1.04 6.95
N GLY A 443 -25.69 1.56 7.50
CA GLY A 443 -26.51 2.59 6.89
C GLY A 443 -25.88 3.99 6.97
N THR A 444 -26.42 4.93 6.19
CA THR A 444 -25.89 6.29 6.06
C THR A 444 -26.44 7.29 7.09
N ALA A 445 -27.31 6.86 8.03
CA ALA A 445 -27.83 7.78 9.05
C ALA A 445 -26.69 8.41 9.86
N PRO A 446 -26.75 9.71 10.16
CA PRO A 446 -25.66 10.43 10.86
C PRO A 446 -25.19 9.75 12.13
N ASP A 447 -26.08 9.28 12.99
CA ASP A 447 -25.72 8.58 14.22
C ASP A 447 -25.08 7.20 13.97
N THR A 448 -25.51 6.50 12.93
CA THR A 448 -24.89 5.24 12.49
C THR A 448 -23.45 5.46 12.04
N VAL A 449 -23.21 6.55 11.28
CA VAL A 449 -21.88 6.93 10.81
C VAL A 449 -20.98 7.36 11.97
N ARG A 450 -21.49 8.20 12.91
CA ARG A 450 -20.76 8.56 14.15
C ARG A 450 -20.34 7.32 14.95
N ALA A 451 -21.26 6.38 15.12
CA ALA A 451 -20.97 5.13 15.82
C ALA A 451 -19.93 4.26 15.09
N ALA A 452 -19.93 4.25 13.74
CA ALA A 452 -18.92 3.55 12.94
C ALA A 452 -17.54 4.21 13.09
N ILE A 453 -17.46 5.53 13.05
CA ILE A 453 -16.22 6.30 13.26
C ILE A 453 -15.66 6.04 14.68
N ALA A 454 -16.51 6.07 15.70
CA ALA A 454 -16.08 5.81 17.08
C ALA A 454 -15.49 4.41 17.24
N ARG A 455 -16.12 3.38 16.65
CA ARG A 455 -15.58 2.01 16.62
C ARG A 455 -14.23 1.95 15.89
N ALA A 456 -14.12 2.60 14.74
CA ALA A 456 -12.88 2.64 13.96
C ALA A 456 -11.74 3.32 14.72
N LYS A 457 -11.99 4.47 15.36
CA LYS A 457 -11.00 5.16 16.21
C LYS A 457 -10.56 4.28 17.37
N HIS A 458 -11.47 3.56 18.03
CA HIS A 458 -11.12 2.62 19.10
C HIS A 458 -10.26 1.45 18.62
N GLN A 459 -10.44 0.98 17.38
CA GLN A 459 -9.63 -0.11 16.81
C GLN A 459 -8.22 0.34 16.43
N LEU A 460 -8.03 1.61 16.11
CA LEU A 460 -6.71 2.17 15.79
C LEU A 460 -5.90 2.53 17.05
N GLY A 461 -6.50 2.54 18.21
CA GLY A 461 -5.87 2.75 19.50
C GLY A 461 -5.84 4.20 19.90
#